data_a28edcdff2d04f144dc72e0fda529018
#
_entry.id   a28edcdff2d04f144dc72e0fda529018
#
_cell.length_a   1.000
_cell.length_b   1.000
_cell.length_c   1.000
_cell.angle_alpha   90.00
_cell.angle_beta   90.00
_cell.angle_gamma   90.00
#
_symmetry.space_group_name_H-M   'P 1'
#
loop_
_entity.id
_entity.type
_entity.pdbx_description
1 polymer ?
#
loop_
_entity_poly.entity_id
_entity_poly.type
_entity_poly.pdbx_seq_one_letter_code
_entity_poly.pdbx_strand_id
1 'polypeptide(L)'
;MCIRDSITAEWDAALNALTHLVLPGIALGTIPLAIIARITRASVLDVQDADFVRTARAKGLAPRLIRNRFIMRNALLPVSTTLGLQLGLLISGAVLTETVFAFNGIGRFLAQAIFQLDFPVLQGFIIFIALLYSLINLVVDVSYGLIDPRVRVS
;
A
#
# COMPACT_ATOMS: atom_id res chain seq x y z
N MET A 1 -6.40 8.44 20.49
CA MET A 1 -6.79 9.84 20.62
C MET A 1 -7.69 10.27 19.47
N CYS A 2 -7.28 10.28 18.20
CA CYS A 2 -8.13 10.79 17.10
C CYS A 2 -9.55 10.19 16.99
N ILE A 3 -9.74 8.89 17.26
CA ILE A 3 -11.08 8.25 17.18
C ILE A 3 -11.99 8.76 18.31
N ARG A 4 -11.46 8.96 19.50
CA ARG A 4 -12.23 9.45 20.64
C ARG A 4 -12.63 10.92 20.45
N ASP A 5 -11.74 11.73 19.91
CA ASP A 5 -11.98 13.16 19.67
C ASP A 5 -13.02 13.37 18.56
N SER A 6 -13.03 12.49 17.55
CA SER A 6 -14.06 12.51 16.49
C SER A 6 -15.46 12.09 17.00
N ILE A 7 -15.53 11.21 17.99
CA ILE A 7 -16.82 10.77 18.59
C ILE A 7 -17.38 11.82 19.52
N THR A 8 -16.52 12.61 20.18
CA THR A 8 -16.95 13.67 21.11
C THR A 8 -17.26 15.00 20.41
N ALA A 9 -17.23 15.04 19.08
CA ALA A 9 -17.48 16.25 18.26
C ALA A 9 -16.49 17.41 18.54
N GLU A 10 -15.30 17.13 19.06
CA GLU A 10 -14.20 18.09 19.19
C GLU A 10 -13.46 18.23 17.86
N TRP A 11 -14.13 18.82 16.89
CA TRP A 11 -13.61 18.98 15.52
C TRP A 11 -12.28 19.74 15.47
N ASP A 12 -12.07 20.68 16.38
CA ASP A 12 -10.83 21.45 16.47
C ASP A 12 -9.63 20.57 16.86
N ALA A 13 -9.82 19.63 17.79
CA ALA A 13 -8.79 18.66 18.17
C ALA A 13 -8.49 17.67 17.05
N ALA A 14 -9.51 17.22 16.33
CA ALA A 14 -9.36 16.33 15.18
C ALA A 14 -8.62 17.02 14.02
N LEU A 15 -8.96 18.26 13.72
CA LEU A 15 -8.29 19.06 12.68
C LEU A 15 -6.82 19.32 13.05
N ASN A 16 -6.53 19.64 14.30
CA ASN A 16 -5.17 19.85 14.80
C ASN A 16 -4.35 18.55 14.69
N ALA A 17 -4.92 17.41 15.06
CA ALA A 17 -4.29 16.10 14.88
C ALA A 17 -3.99 15.80 13.41
N LEU A 18 -4.92 16.10 12.50
CA LEU A 18 -4.74 15.92 11.06
C LEU A 18 -3.60 16.78 10.51
N THR A 19 -3.51 18.05 10.89
CA THR A 19 -2.42 18.94 10.44
C THR A 19 -1.04 18.43 10.85
N HIS A 20 -0.93 17.85 12.05
CA HIS A 20 0.34 17.26 12.53
C HIS A 20 0.69 15.96 11.80
N LEU A 21 -0.29 15.22 11.25
CA LEU A 21 -0.06 13.99 10.49
C LEU A 21 0.33 14.23 9.02
N VAL A 22 0.07 15.43 8.48
CA VAL A 22 0.36 15.75 7.07
C VAL A 22 1.85 15.61 6.76
N LEU A 23 2.72 16.18 7.58
CA LEU A 23 4.16 16.18 7.35
C LEU A 23 4.76 14.75 7.39
N PRO A 24 4.51 13.94 8.44
CA PRO A 24 4.94 12.54 8.46
C PRO A 24 4.36 11.70 7.34
N GLY A 25 3.08 11.93 6.99
CA GLY A 25 2.40 11.22 5.91
C GLY A 25 3.03 11.50 4.54
N ILE A 26 3.38 12.75 4.24
CA ILE A 26 4.09 13.10 3.01
C ILE A 26 5.49 12.48 3.01
N ALA A 27 6.24 12.57 4.10
CA ALA A 27 7.57 12.01 4.20
C ALA A 27 7.57 10.49 3.96
N LEU A 28 6.64 9.76 4.60
CA LEU A 28 6.54 8.32 4.48
C LEU A 28 5.99 7.88 3.11
N GLY A 29 5.05 8.64 2.54
CA GLY A 29 4.36 8.29 1.29
C GLY A 29 5.12 8.62 0.01
N THR A 30 6.08 9.56 0.05
CA THR A 30 6.76 10.05 -1.17
C THR A 30 7.57 8.97 -1.88
N ILE A 31 8.30 8.14 -1.15
CA ILE A 31 9.15 7.08 -1.72
C ILE A 31 8.30 6.01 -2.42
N PRO A 32 7.31 5.36 -1.77
CA PRO A 32 6.47 4.36 -2.42
C PRO A 32 5.65 4.94 -3.56
N LEU A 33 5.17 6.18 -3.43
CA LEU A 33 4.44 6.87 -4.50
C LEU A 33 5.28 6.95 -5.78
N ALA A 34 6.54 7.36 -5.68
CA ALA A 34 7.44 7.48 -6.83
C ALA A 34 7.69 6.12 -7.50
N ILE A 35 7.88 5.07 -6.72
CA ILE A 35 8.12 3.71 -7.21
C ILE A 35 6.87 3.18 -7.92
N ILE A 36 5.70 3.28 -7.29
CA ILE A 36 4.42 2.82 -7.85
C ILE A 36 4.10 3.58 -9.15
N ALA A 37 4.27 4.90 -9.17
CA ALA A 37 4.04 5.70 -10.36
C ALA A 37 4.95 5.28 -11.53
N ARG A 38 6.23 5.01 -11.26
CA ARG A 38 7.20 4.57 -12.27
C ARG A 38 6.84 3.19 -12.82
N ILE A 39 6.52 2.22 -11.95
CA ILE A 39 6.15 0.87 -12.37
C ILE A 39 4.83 0.88 -13.12
N THR A 40 3.83 1.64 -12.65
CA THR A 40 2.55 1.77 -13.35
C THR A 40 2.75 2.32 -14.76
N ARG A 41 3.57 3.35 -14.92
CA ARG A 41 3.86 3.92 -16.24
C ARG A 41 4.56 2.89 -17.14
N ALA A 42 5.58 2.20 -16.66
CA ALA A 42 6.30 1.20 -17.42
C ALA A 42 5.37 0.07 -17.86
N SER A 43 4.59 -0.50 -16.93
CA SER A 43 3.66 -1.59 -17.23
C SER A 43 2.58 -1.20 -18.23
N VAL A 44 2.07 0.02 -18.18
CA VAL A 44 1.08 0.51 -19.16
C VAL A 44 1.71 0.62 -20.54
N LEU A 45 2.93 1.12 -20.66
CA LEU A 45 3.63 1.25 -21.94
C LEU A 45 3.93 -0.13 -22.54
N ASP A 46 4.45 -1.08 -21.75
CA ASP A 46 4.75 -2.44 -22.19
C ASP A 46 3.49 -3.15 -22.73
N VAL A 47 2.38 -3.05 -22.00
CA VAL A 47 1.12 -3.68 -22.41
C VAL A 47 0.51 -2.97 -23.64
N GLN A 48 0.71 -1.67 -23.80
CA GLN A 48 0.15 -0.92 -24.92
C GLN A 48 0.70 -1.37 -26.30
N ASP A 49 1.94 -1.85 -26.32
CA ASP A 49 2.61 -2.32 -27.53
C ASP A 49 2.43 -3.83 -27.78
N ALA A 50 1.74 -4.54 -26.90
CA ALA A 50 1.49 -5.97 -27.02
C ALA A 50 0.60 -6.33 -28.23
N ASP A 51 0.83 -7.49 -28.84
CA ASP A 51 0.15 -7.93 -30.05
C ASP A 51 -1.37 -8.07 -29.90
N PHE A 52 -1.85 -8.44 -28.71
CA PHE A 52 -3.29 -8.53 -28.46
C PHE A 52 -3.96 -7.14 -28.50
N VAL A 53 -3.24 -6.06 -28.14
CA VAL A 53 -3.74 -4.69 -28.24
C VAL A 53 -3.79 -4.25 -29.70
N ARG A 54 -2.78 -4.63 -30.50
CA ARG A 54 -2.77 -4.37 -31.95
C ARG A 54 -3.92 -5.08 -32.63
N THR A 55 -4.16 -6.34 -32.28
CA THR A 55 -5.29 -7.12 -32.79
C THR A 55 -6.64 -6.49 -32.43
N ALA A 56 -6.78 -6.00 -31.18
CA ALA A 56 -7.99 -5.32 -30.74
C ALA A 56 -8.25 -4.02 -31.51
N ARG A 57 -7.19 -3.25 -31.81
CA ARG A 57 -7.27 -2.05 -32.68
C ARG A 57 -7.66 -2.41 -34.11
N ALA A 58 -7.08 -3.46 -34.68
CA ALA A 58 -7.43 -3.93 -36.02
C ALA A 58 -8.89 -4.38 -36.17
N LYS A 59 -9.48 -4.90 -35.09
CA LYS A 59 -10.92 -5.24 -35.02
C LYS A 59 -11.84 -4.03 -34.86
N GLY A 60 -11.31 -2.81 -34.85
CA GLY A 60 -12.11 -1.58 -34.75
C GLY A 60 -12.75 -1.33 -33.39
N LEU A 61 -12.23 -1.94 -32.31
CA LEU A 61 -12.76 -1.71 -30.97
C LEU A 61 -12.54 -0.27 -30.49
N ALA A 62 -13.50 0.29 -29.76
CA ALA A 62 -13.41 1.65 -29.24
C ALA A 62 -12.16 1.83 -28.35
N PRO A 63 -11.40 2.94 -28.50
CA PRO A 63 -10.15 3.17 -27.76
C PRO A 63 -10.33 3.11 -26.23
N ARG A 64 -11.48 3.56 -25.72
CA ARG A 64 -11.81 3.48 -24.27
C ARG A 64 -11.93 2.04 -23.77
N LEU A 65 -12.53 1.15 -24.58
CA LEU A 65 -12.68 -0.25 -24.26
C LEU A 65 -11.30 -0.95 -24.25
N ILE A 66 -10.45 -0.67 -25.25
CA ILE A 66 -9.09 -1.19 -25.33
C ILE A 66 -8.29 -0.77 -24.10
N ARG A 67 -8.31 0.50 -23.74
CA ARG A 67 -7.59 1.01 -22.57
C ARG A 67 -8.06 0.35 -21.26
N ASN A 68 -9.36 0.35 -20.99
CA ASN A 68 -9.86 -0.07 -19.68
C ASN A 68 -9.88 -1.59 -19.51
N ARG A 69 -10.21 -2.34 -20.55
CA ARG A 69 -10.42 -3.79 -20.46
C ARG A 69 -9.18 -4.61 -20.84
N PHE A 70 -8.33 -4.11 -21.75
CA PHE A 70 -7.17 -4.85 -22.21
C PHE A 70 -5.88 -4.30 -21.60
N ILE A 71 -5.64 -2.99 -21.64
CA ILE A 71 -4.40 -2.41 -21.17
C ILE A 71 -4.36 -2.33 -19.64
N MET A 72 -5.32 -1.63 -19.01
CA MET A 72 -5.29 -1.40 -17.56
C MET A 72 -5.34 -2.70 -16.75
N ARG A 73 -6.15 -3.67 -17.19
CA ARG A 73 -6.28 -4.94 -16.49
C ARG A 73 -4.96 -5.71 -16.43
N ASN A 74 -4.23 -5.78 -17.55
CA ASN A 74 -2.95 -6.48 -17.61
C ASN A 74 -1.81 -5.67 -16.98
N ALA A 75 -1.84 -4.33 -17.12
CA ALA A 75 -0.84 -3.46 -16.50
C ALA A 75 -0.93 -3.39 -14.97
N LEU A 76 -2.10 -3.66 -14.39
CA LEU A 76 -2.28 -3.66 -12.92
C LEU A 76 -1.65 -4.87 -12.23
N LEU A 77 -1.38 -5.98 -12.93
CA LEU A 77 -0.78 -7.18 -12.33
C LEU A 77 0.57 -6.87 -11.66
N PRO A 78 1.60 -6.35 -12.35
CA PRO A 78 2.88 -6.04 -11.72
C PRO A 78 2.79 -4.86 -10.72
N VAL A 79 1.80 -3.98 -10.89
CA VAL A 79 1.57 -2.88 -9.95
C VAL A 79 1.05 -3.39 -8.60
N SER A 80 0.12 -4.36 -8.60
CA SER A 80 -0.42 -4.92 -7.36
C SER A 80 0.63 -5.72 -6.57
N THR A 81 1.54 -6.44 -7.24
CA THR A 81 2.69 -7.08 -6.57
C THR A 81 3.57 -6.05 -5.88
N THR A 82 3.88 -4.98 -6.59
CA THR A 82 4.70 -3.89 -6.04
C THR A 82 4.00 -3.21 -4.86
N LEU A 83 2.68 -3.02 -4.93
CA LEU A 83 1.90 -2.47 -3.80
C LEU A 83 2.04 -3.35 -2.55
N GLY A 84 1.95 -4.68 -2.68
CA GLY A 84 2.16 -5.60 -1.55
C GLY A 84 3.54 -5.46 -0.91
N LEU A 85 4.60 -5.39 -1.72
CA LEU A 85 5.97 -5.18 -1.23
C LEU A 85 6.14 -3.82 -0.55
N GLN A 86 5.56 -2.77 -1.11
CA GLN A 86 5.64 -1.42 -0.56
C GLN A 86 4.89 -1.27 0.77
N LEU A 87 3.80 -1.99 0.98
CA LEU A 87 3.11 -2.02 2.27
C LEU A 87 3.99 -2.57 3.39
N GLY A 88 4.80 -3.61 3.11
CA GLY A 88 5.80 -4.09 4.07
C GLY A 88 6.84 -3.05 4.44
N LEU A 89 7.37 -2.33 3.44
CA LEU A 89 8.31 -1.23 3.66
C LEU A 89 7.70 -0.06 4.43
N LEU A 90 6.43 0.26 4.19
CA LEU A 90 5.70 1.30 4.91
C LEU A 90 5.56 0.98 6.40
N ILE A 91 5.29 -0.29 6.76
CA ILE A 91 5.21 -0.71 8.17
C ILE A 91 6.56 -0.47 8.86
N SER A 92 7.67 -0.85 8.23
CA SER A 92 9.01 -0.60 8.77
C SER A 92 9.34 0.89 8.87
N GLY A 93 8.99 1.66 7.82
CA GLY A 93 9.18 3.10 7.78
C GLY A 93 8.34 3.86 8.81
N ALA A 94 7.15 3.36 9.13
CA ALA A 94 6.27 3.96 10.13
C ALA A 94 6.91 3.98 11.52
N VAL A 95 7.64 2.93 11.91
CA VAL A 95 8.36 2.87 13.20
C VAL A 95 9.39 3.99 13.29
N LEU A 96 10.18 4.21 12.22
CA LEU A 96 11.16 5.29 12.17
C LEU A 96 10.49 6.67 12.20
N THR A 97 9.43 6.84 11.42
CA THR A 97 8.70 8.11 11.34
C THR A 97 8.08 8.46 12.70
N GLU A 98 7.44 7.53 13.39
CA GLU A 98 6.89 7.75 14.73
C GLU A 98 7.97 8.13 15.75
N THR A 99 9.16 7.53 15.63
CA THR A 99 10.28 7.82 16.53
C THR A 99 10.84 9.23 16.26
N VAL A 100 11.04 9.59 14.99
CA VAL A 100 11.60 10.91 14.60
C VAL A 100 10.64 12.06 14.91
N PHE A 101 9.36 11.88 14.62
CA PHE A 101 8.32 12.89 14.88
C PHE A 101 7.74 12.85 16.30
N ALA A 102 8.29 11.98 17.17
CA ALA A 102 7.87 11.82 18.56
C ALA A 102 6.37 11.52 18.76
N PHE A 103 5.74 10.84 17.78
CA PHE A 103 4.36 10.38 17.91
C PHE A 103 4.25 9.21 18.89
N ASN A 104 3.21 9.23 19.70
CA ASN A 104 2.89 8.12 20.60
C ASN A 104 2.12 7.05 19.82
N GLY A 105 2.84 6.27 19.00
CA GLY A 105 2.30 5.19 18.22
C GLY A 105 2.92 3.83 18.61
N ILE A 106 2.47 2.78 17.90
CA ILE A 106 2.92 1.40 18.13
C ILE A 106 4.41 1.24 17.84
N GLY A 107 4.94 1.94 16.84
CA GLY A 107 6.35 1.88 16.48
C GLY A 107 7.27 2.49 17.54
N ARG A 108 6.85 3.59 18.16
CA ARG A 108 7.60 4.18 19.28
C ARG A 108 7.60 3.26 20.51
N PHE A 109 6.47 2.62 20.78
CA PHE A 109 6.38 1.63 21.87
C PHE A 109 7.35 0.46 21.63
N LEU A 110 7.42 -0.04 20.39
CA LEU A 110 8.39 -1.06 20.00
C LEU A 110 9.83 -0.59 20.19
N ALA A 111 10.15 0.62 19.74
CA ALA A 111 11.49 1.17 19.92
C ALA A 111 11.89 1.24 21.41
N GLN A 112 10.97 1.66 22.28
CA GLN A 112 11.20 1.66 23.72
C GLN A 112 11.42 0.25 24.29
N ALA A 113 10.64 -0.74 23.85
CA ALA A 113 10.80 -2.14 24.28
C ALA A 113 12.17 -2.72 23.85
N ILE A 114 12.69 -2.30 22.68
CA ILE A 114 14.05 -2.67 22.23
C ILE A 114 15.11 -2.12 23.18
N PHE A 115 15.03 -0.83 23.54
CA PHE A 115 15.98 -0.20 24.46
C PHE A 115 15.91 -0.75 25.88
N GLN A 116 14.72 -1.20 26.31
CA GLN A 116 14.51 -1.79 27.64
C GLN A 116 14.79 -3.29 27.68
N LEU A 117 15.10 -3.92 26.53
CA LEU A 117 15.32 -5.36 26.38
C LEU A 117 14.12 -6.19 26.84
N ASP A 118 12.91 -5.67 26.65
CA ASP A 118 11.66 -6.35 27.02
C ASP A 118 11.29 -7.40 25.95
N PHE A 119 11.85 -8.60 26.09
CA PHE A 119 11.65 -9.71 25.15
C PHE A 119 10.19 -10.15 24.97
N PRO A 120 9.36 -10.27 26.01
CA PRO A 120 7.95 -10.61 25.88
C PRO A 120 7.19 -9.65 24.97
N VAL A 121 7.41 -8.34 25.11
CA VAL A 121 6.79 -7.31 24.27
C VAL A 121 7.29 -7.40 22.83
N LEU A 122 8.61 -7.59 22.64
CA LEU A 122 9.19 -7.74 21.30
C LEU A 122 8.62 -8.96 20.58
N GLN A 123 8.52 -10.10 21.25
CA GLN A 123 7.99 -11.32 20.67
C GLN A 123 6.53 -11.18 20.27
N GLY A 124 5.70 -10.60 21.15
CA GLY A 124 4.30 -10.30 20.86
C GLY A 124 4.14 -9.39 19.67
N PHE A 125 4.99 -8.37 19.55
CA PHE A 125 4.95 -7.42 18.45
C PHE A 125 5.37 -8.06 17.11
N ILE A 126 6.39 -8.91 17.11
CA ILE A 126 6.82 -9.64 15.90
C ILE A 126 5.69 -10.53 15.39
N ILE A 127 5.03 -11.27 16.28
CA ILE A 127 3.89 -12.12 15.90
C ILE A 127 2.74 -11.27 15.33
N PHE A 128 2.44 -10.14 15.98
CA PHE A 128 1.39 -9.22 15.51
C PHE A 128 1.67 -8.68 14.11
N ILE A 129 2.90 -8.19 13.85
CA ILE A 129 3.31 -7.69 12.54
C ILE A 129 3.30 -8.80 11.49
N ALA A 130 3.76 -10.02 11.85
CA ALA A 130 3.76 -11.15 10.92
C ALA A 130 2.33 -11.52 10.49
N LEU A 131 1.38 -11.55 11.42
CA LEU A 131 -0.03 -11.80 11.15
C LEU A 131 -0.64 -10.69 10.27
N LEU A 132 -0.38 -9.44 10.62
CA LEU A 132 -0.86 -8.29 9.85
C LEU A 132 -0.32 -8.31 8.41
N TYR A 133 0.97 -8.57 8.25
CA TYR A 133 1.60 -8.65 6.94
C TYR A 133 1.08 -9.83 6.11
N SER A 134 0.88 -11.00 6.74
CA SER A 134 0.26 -12.15 6.10
C SER A 134 -1.16 -11.86 5.63
N LEU A 135 -1.95 -11.16 6.44
CA LEU A 135 -3.30 -10.74 6.07
C LEU A 135 -3.31 -9.77 4.89
N ILE A 136 -2.40 -8.81 4.89
CA ILE A 136 -2.25 -7.86 3.77
C ILE A 136 -1.89 -8.61 2.49
N ASN A 137 -0.92 -9.53 2.53
CA ASN A 137 -0.54 -10.33 1.37
C ASN A 137 -1.71 -11.18 0.88
N LEU A 138 -2.47 -11.80 1.79
CA LEU A 138 -3.67 -12.54 1.42
C LEU A 138 -4.69 -11.67 0.67
N VAL A 139 -4.92 -10.45 1.13
CA VAL A 139 -5.82 -9.50 0.44
C VAL A 139 -5.29 -9.13 -0.95
N VAL A 140 -3.98 -8.93 -1.09
CA VAL A 140 -3.34 -8.67 -2.38
C VAL A 140 -3.52 -9.89 -3.30
N ASP A 141 -3.26 -11.10 -2.82
CA ASP A 141 -3.39 -12.35 -3.61
C ASP A 141 -4.85 -12.60 -4.05
N VAL A 142 -5.82 -12.37 -3.16
CA VAL A 142 -7.24 -12.44 -3.52
C VAL A 142 -7.59 -11.39 -4.58
N SER A 143 -7.01 -10.20 -4.49
CA SER A 143 -7.19 -9.14 -5.50
C SER A 143 -6.68 -9.57 -6.87
N TYR A 144 -5.59 -10.36 -6.95
CA TYR A 144 -5.14 -10.96 -8.20
C TYR A 144 -6.19 -11.87 -8.82
N GLY A 145 -6.79 -12.75 -8.02
CA GLY A 145 -7.85 -13.66 -8.50
C GLY A 145 -9.09 -12.93 -9.03
N LEU A 146 -9.35 -11.71 -8.54
CA LEU A 146 -10.44 -10.85 -9.04
C LEU A 146 -10.04 -10.10 -10.33
N ILE A 147 -8.77 -9.70 -10.45
CA ILE A 147 -8.26 -8.98 -11.61
C ILE A 147 -8.05 -9.94 -12.79
N ASP A 148 -7.49 -11.12 -12.56
CA ASP A 148 -7.25 -12.12 -13.61
C ASP A 148 -7.89 -13.48 -13.28
N PRO A 149 -9.10 -13.75 -13.81
CA PRO A 149 -9.78 -15.03 -13.63
C PRO A 149 -9.07 -16.23 -14.29
N ARG A 150 -8.01 -16.01 -15.10
CA ARG A 150 -7.24 -17.07 -15.75
C ARG A 150 -6.29 -17.78 -14.78
N VAL A 151 -5.91 -17.16 -13.68
CA VAL A 151 -5.06 -17.77 -12.63
C VAL A 151 -5.81 -18.80 -11.79
N ARG A 152 -7.11 -18.97 -12.01
CA ARG A 152 -7.99 -19.88 -11.25
C ARG A 152 -7.89 -21.35 -11.65
N VAL A 153 -7.03 -21.70 -12.61
CA VAL A 153 -6.92 -23.07 -13.13
C VAL A 153 -5.46 -23.49 -13.19
N SER A 154 -4.93 -23.87 -12.06
CA SER A 154 -3.78 -24.78 -11.93
C SER A 154 -3.82 -25.42 -10.57
#